data_bfc2ea2b80d14e8759ac8f866cb1c23c
#
_entry.id   bfc2ea2b80d14e8759ac8f866cb1c23c
#
_cell.length_a   1.000
_cell.length_b   1.000
_cell.length_c   1.000
_cell.angle_alpha   90.00
_cell.angle_beta   90.00
_cell.angle_gamma   90.00
#
_symmetry.space_group_name_H-M   'P 1'
#
loop_
_entity.id
_entity.type
_entity.pdbx_description
1 polymer ?
#
loop_
_entity_poly.entity_id
_entity_poly.type
_entity_poly.pdbx_seq_one_letter_code
_entity_poly.pdbx_strand_id
1 'polypeptide(L)'
;MFLSPRVRTLAGCDIALLIGRLMLGVVLFAHGWQKLVIKGIGGTYAWFQAMGIPLAIVATSFVTVVEFVGGALLLLGALTRVVVALHILVMIGAAAFVHISHGLFAQDGGWELVGVIAACELVLAATGAGRFSIDYLVHRGRQARAMPPTTAAPAPAPAPALPERVHEPVTLPSQPTAPFGDGQWLRGGPGGPMRQPGDRDQTPFDKPISAPRPSPKPR
;
A
#
# COMPACT_ATOMS: atom_id res chain seq x y z
N MET A 1 17.25 -11.47 4.44
CA MET A 1 17.09 -10.37 3.46
C MET A 1 15.94 -9.47 3.94
N PHE A 2 16.25 -8.44 4.74
CA PHE A 2 15.25 -7.56 5.35
C PHE A 2 14.89 -6.44 4.37
N LEU A 3 13.64 -6.43 3.91
CA LEU A 3 13.10 -5.33 3.09
C LEU A 3 13.17 -4.01 3.87
N SER A 4 13.47 -2.91 3.18
CA SER A 4 13.50 -1.58 3.80
C SER A 4 12.14 -1.22 4.44
N PRO A 5 12.09 -0.39 5.50
CA PRO A 5 10.83 -0.02 6.16
C PRO A 5 9.78 0.54 5.19
N ARG A 6 10.18 1.32 4.19
CA ARG A 6 9.28 1.86 3.16
C ARG A 6 8.62 0.78 2.31
N VAL A 7 9.36 -0.27 1.93
CA VAL A 7 8.80 -1.38 1.14
C VAL A 7 7.80 -2.20 1.96
N ARG A 8 8.06 -2.39 3.26
CA ARG A 8 7.11 -3.08 4.18
C ARG A 8 5.82 -2.30 4.36
N THR A 9 5.88 -0.97 4.48
CA THR A 9 4.70 -0.10 4.61
C THR A 9 3.85 -0.13 3.34
N LEU A 10 4.46 -0.05 2.16
CA LEU A 10 3.75 -0.14 0.88
C LEU A 10 3.05 -1.49 0.69
N ALA A 11 3.72 -2.60 1.02
CA ALA A 11 3.11 -3.94 0.94
C ALA A 11 1.92 -4.08 1.92
N GLY A 12 2.02 -3.51 3.12
CA GLY A 12 0.91 -3.50 4.09
C GLY A 12 -0.31 -2.74 3.58
N CYS A 13 -0.12 -1.57 2.97
CA CYS A 13 -1.19 -0.80 2.36
C CYS A 13 -1.86 -1.55 1.20
N ASP A 14 -1.09 -2.20 0.34
CA ASP A 14 -1.64 -2.98 -0.78
C ASP A 14 -2.49 -4.16 -0.31
N ILE A 15 -2.08 -4.84 0.77
CA ILE A 15 -2.85 -5.95 1.37
C ILE A 15 -4.13 -5.41 2.02
N ALA A 16 -4.06 -4.31 2.77
CA ALA A 16 -5.24 -3.69 3.38
C ALA A 16 -6.26 -3.25 2.32
N LEU A 17 -5.81 -2.63 1.22
CA LEU A 17 -6.66 -2.27 0.09
C LEU A 17 -7.28 -3.49 -0.58
N LEU A 18 -6.52 -4.58 -0.75
CA LEU A 18 -7.05 -5.83 -1.29
C LEU A 18 -8.17 -6.38 -0.41
N ILE A 19 -7.94 -6.49 0.91
CA ILE A 19 -8.94 -7.02 1.85
C ILE A 19 -10.17 -6.13 1.87
N GLY A 20 -10.01 -4.81 2.01
CA GLY A 20 -11.13 -3.85 2.02
C GLY A 20 -11.96 -3.93 0.75
N ARG A 21 -11.29 -4.00 -0.41
CA ARG A 21 -11.94 -4.14 -1.71
C ARG A 21 -12.69 -5.48 -1.86
N LEU A 22 -12.09 -6.58 -1.39
CA LEU A 22 -12.76 -7.90 -1.43
C LEU A 22 -14.00 -7.91 -0.53
N MET A 23 -13.92 -7.34 0.67
CA MET A 23 -15.07 -7.24 1.59
C MET A 23 -16.20 -6.43 0.95
N LEU A 24 -15.89 -5.23 0.44
CA LEU A 24 -16.88 -4.40 -0.26
C LEU A 24 -17.46 -5.12 -1.48
N GLY A 25 -16.61 -5.75 -2.29
CA GLY A 25 -17.04 -6.48 -3.48
C GLY A 25 -18.00 -7.63 -3.15
N VAL A 26 -17.73 -8.39 -2.08
CA VAL A 26 -18.63 -9.46 -1.59
C VAL A 26 -19.97 -8.87 -1.15
N VAL A 27 -19.96 -7.78 -0.38
CA VAL A 27 -21.18 -7.14 0.12
C VAL A 27 -22.03 -6.64 -1.06
N LEU A 28 -21.43 -5.90 -2.00
CA LEU A 28 -22.13 -5.39 -3.17
C LEU A 28 -22.71 -6.53 -4.00
N PHE A 29 -21.88 -7.52 -4.32
CA PHE A 29 -22.31 -8.66 -5.12
C PHE A 29 -23.48 -9.43 -4.47
N ALA A 30 -23.41 -9.64 -3.16
CA ALA A 30 -24.49 -10.31 -2.42
C ALA A 30 -25.81 -9.51 -2.44
N HIS A 31 -25.73 -8.17 -2.31
CA HIS A 31 -26.91 -7.30 -2.41
C HIS A 31 -27.50 -7.28 -3.83
N GLY A 32 -26.65 -7.24 -4.85
CA GLY A 32 -27.06 -7.34 -6.24
C GLY A 32 -27.68 -8.70 -6.55
N TRP A 33 -27.08 -9.80 -6.06
CA TRP A 33 -27.63 -11.15 -6.16
C TRP A 33 -29.00 -11.25 -5.50
N GLN A 34 -29.16 -10.71 -4.30
CA GLN A 34 -30.43 -10.69 -3.59
C GLN A 34 -31.54 -10.01 -4.41
N LYS A 35 -31.23 -8.85 -5.04
CA LYS A 35 -32.18 -8.10 -5.86
C LYS A 35 -32.50 -8.82 -7.17
N LEU A 36 -31.47 -9.41 -7.81
CA LEU A 36 -31.62 -10.06 -9.11
C LEU A 36 -32.29 -11.42 -9.03
N VAL A 37 -31.82 -12.27 -8.08
CA VAL A 37 -32.18 -13.69 -8.06
C VAL A 37 -33.19 -13.97 -6.94
N ILE A 38 -32.99 -13.49 -5.72
CA ILE A 38 -33.82 -13.87 -4.58
C ILE A 38 -35.16 -13.15 -4.61
N LYS A 39 -35.16 -11.82 -4.73
CA LYS A 39 -36.37 -11.00 -4.83
C LYS A 39 -36.92 -10.91 -6.24
N GLY A 40 -36.04 -11.08 -7.22
CA GLY A 40 -36.29 -10.79 -8.63
C GLY A 40 -36.44 -9.28 -8.89
N ILE A 41 -36.32 -8.88 -10.16
CA ILE A 41 -36.45 -7.46 -10.56
C ILE A 41 -37.84 -6.93 -10.23
N GLY A 42 -38.91 -7.71 -10.43
CA GLY A 42 -40.27 -7.29 -10.11
C GLY A 42 -40.49 -7.06 -8.62
N GLY A 43 -39.98 -7.94 -7.76
CA GLY A 43 -40.09 -7.77 -6.30
C GLY A 43 -39.30 -6.58 -5.80
N THR A 44 -38.08 -6.36 -6.34
CA THR A 44 -37.26 -5.19 -6.01
C THR A 44 -37.93 -3.88 -6.48
N TYR A 45 -38.52 -3.89 -7.67
CA TYR A 45 -39.29 -2.75 -8.20
C TYR A 45 -40.47 -2.41 -7.31
N ALA A 46 -41.29 -3.40 -6.93
CA ALA A 46 -42.45 -3.17 -6.05
C ALA A 46 -42.01 -2.60 -4.71
N TRP A 47 -40.89 -3.05 -4.16
CA TRP A 47 -40.34 -2.53 -2.92
C TRP A 47 -39.85 -1.08 -3.08
N PHE A 48 -39.15 -0.73 -4.16
CA PHE A 48 -38.72 0.64 -4.45
C PHE A 48 -39.91 1.61 -4.61
N GLN A 49 -40.97 1.12 -5.29
CA GLN A 49 -42.21 1.86 -5.44
C GLN A 49 -42.88 2.18 -4.08
N ALA A 50 -42.93 1.15 -3.20
CA ALA A 50 -43.50 1.32 -1.86
C ALA A 50 -42.69 2.30 -0.98
N MET A 51 -41.37 2.43 -1.21
CA MET A 51 -40.51 3.42 -0.54
C MET A 51 -40.60 4.81 -1.15
N GLY A 52 -41.40 5.03 -2.18
CA GLY A 52 -41.55 6.34 -2.83
C GLY A 52 -40.31 6.74 -3.66
N ILE A 53 -39.49 5.81 -4.07
CA ILE A 53 -38.31 6.10 -4.90
C ILE A 53 -38.77 6.55 -6.28
N PRO A 54 -38.37 7.76 -6.75
CA PRO A 54 -38.77 8.23 -8.07
C PRO A 54 -38.17 7.37 -9.17
N LEU A 55 -38.90 7.25 -10.28
CA LEU A 55 -38.47 6.39 -11.42
C LEU A 55 -38.07 4.97 -10.99
N ALA A 56 -38.88 4.34 -10.12
CA ALA A 56 -38.58 3.09 -9.45
C ALA A 56 -38.04 2.00 -10.39
N ILE A 57 -38.53 1.88 -11.65
CA ILE A 57 -38.03 0.90 -12.62
C ILE A 57 -36.56 1.19 -13.04
N VAL A 58 -36.24 2.47 -13.26
CA VAL A 58 -34.87 2.88 -13.63
C VAL A 58 -33.95 2.68 -12.44
N ALA A 59 -34.38 3.12 -11.25
CA ALA A 59 -33.64 2.97 -10.00
C ALA A 59 -33.36 1.49 -9.69
N THR A 60 -34.37 0.61 -9.83
CA THR A 60 -34.23 -0.84 -9.64
C THR A 60 -33.17 -1.42 -10.57
N SER A 61 -33.26 -1.13 -11.86
CA SER A 61 -32.32 -1.64 -12.86
C SER A 61 -30.90 -1.13 -12.61
N PHE A 62 -30.77 0.17 -12.37
CA PHE A 62 -29.47 0.80 -12.07
C PHE A 62 -28.81 0.22 -10.83
N VAL A 63 -29.53 0.21 -9.69
CA VAL A 63 -28.99 -0.32 -8.44
C VAL A 63 -28.60 -1.78 -8.56
N THR A 64 -29.47 -2.61 -9.15
CA THR A 64 -29.18 -4.05 -9.32
C THR A 64 -27.93 -4.29 -10.17
N VAL A 65 -27.77 -3.56 -11.28
CA VAL A 65 -26.59 -3.68 -12.14
C VAL A 65 -25.34 -3.18 -11.44
N VAL A 66 -25.41 -2.01 -10.78
CA VAL A 66 -24.24 -1.44 -10.08
C VAL A 66 -23.79 -2.36 -8.95
N GLU A 67 -24.70 -2.92 -8.19
CA GLU A 67 -24.36 -3.84 -7.11
C GLU A 67 -23.86 -5.19 -7.63
N PHE A 68 -24.56 -5.82 -8.57
CA PHE A 68 -24.22 -7.16 -9.05
C PHE A 68 -22.95 -7.16 -9.91
N VAL A 69 -22.98 -6.38 -11.00
CA VAL A 69 -21.84 -6.30 -11.93
C VAL A 69 -20.70 -5.53 -11.29
N GLY A 70 -20.99 -4.41 -10.63
CA GLY A 70 -20.00 -3.62 -9.93
C GLY A 70 -19.32 -4.40 -8.81
N GLY A 71 -20.06 -5.18 -8.02
CA GLY A 71 -19.50 -6.09 -7.01
C GLY A 71 -18.51 -7.08 -7.59
N ALA A 72 -18.88 -7.74 -8.71
CA ALA A 72 -17.99 -8.65 -9.43
C ALA A 72 -16.72 -7.95 -9.94
N LEU A 73 -16.85 -6.75 -10.53
CA LEU A 73 -15.73 -5.96 -11.00
C LEU A 73 -14.83 -5.52 -9.83
N LEU A 74 -15.42 -5.18 -8.69
CA LEU A 74 -14.67 -4.79 -7.49
C LEU A 74 -13.86 -5.97 -6.94
N LEU A 75 -14.40 -7.18 -6.93
CA LEU A 75 -13.67 -8.40 -6.56
C LEU A 75 -12.44 -8.60 -7.44
N LEU A 76 -12.56 -8.39 -8.75
CA LEU A 76 -11.45 -8.48 -9.69
C LEU A 76 -10.50 -7.28 -9.64
N GLY A 77 -10.93 -6.17 -9.06
CA GLY A 77 -10.21 -4.90 -9.09
C GLY A 77 -10.16 -4.27 -10.48
N ALA A 78 -11.27 -4.37 -11.21
CA ALA A 78 -11.43 -3.79 -12.53
C ALA A 78 -12.39 -2.59 -12.47
N LEU A 79 -12.03 -1.50 -13.13
CA LEU A 79 -12.81 -0.25 -13.15
C LEU A 79 -13.19 0.26 -11.74
N THR A 80 -12.34 0.00 -10.75
CA THR A 80 -12.63 0.22 -9.33
C THR A 80 -13.17 1.62 -9.06
N ARG A 81 -12.53 2.67 -9.60
CA ARG A 81 -12.97 4.06 -9.38
C ARG A 81 -14.33 4.36 -9.98
N VAL A 82 -14.65 3.76 -11.12
CA VAL A 82 -15.97 3.93 -11.77
C VAL A 82 -17.05 3.24 -10.94
N VAL A 83 -16.79 1.98 -10.56
CA VAL A 83 -17.74 1.21 -9.73
C VAL A 83 -18.05 1.92 -8.43
N VAL A 84 -17.03 2.33 -7.66
CA VAL A 84 -17.27 3.00 -6.38
C VAL A 84 -17.96 4.36 -6.55
N ALA A 85 -17.68 5.11 -7.61
CA ALA A 85 -18.37 6.37 -7.88
C ALA A 85 -19.86 6.15 -8.15
N LEU A 86 -20.21 5.14 -8.94
CA LEU A 86 -21.59 4.77 -9.22
C LEU A 86 -22.28 4.23 -7.96
N HIS A 87 -21.59 3.44 -7.14
CA HIS A 87 -22.18 2.88 -5.94
C HIS A 87 -22.33 3.92 -4.82
N ILE A 88 -21.46 4.93 -4.72
CA ILE A 88 -21.70 6.09 -3.82
C ILE A 88 -23.03 6.77 -4.14
N LEU A 89 -23.41 6.90 -5.41
CA LEU A 89 -24.75 7.41 -5.77
C LEU A 89 -25.85 6.50 -5.27
N VAL A 90 -25.66 5.18 -5.32
CA VAL A 90 -26.60 4.21 -4.72
C VAL A 90 -26.68 4.40 -3.21
N MET A 91 -25.54 4.59 -2.52
CA MET A 91 -25.51 4.83 -1.07
C MET A 91 -26.21 6.13 -0.68
N ILE A 92 -26.04 7.22 -1.44
CA ILE A 92 -26.77 8.47 -1.23
C ILE A 92 -28.28 8.23 -1.36
N GLY A 93 -28.72 7.52 -2.40
CA GLY A 93 -30.13 7.16 -2.58
C GLY A 93 -30.67 6.29 -1.44
N ALA A 94 -29.92 5.25 -1.03
CA ALA A 94 -30.26 4.39 0.08
C ALA A 94 -30.39 5.18 1.41
N ALA A 95 -29.44 6.07 1.69
CA ALA A 95 -29.52 6.94 2.85
C ALA A 95 -30.77 7.81 2.81
N ALA A 96 -31.01 8.51 1.70
CA ALA A 96 -32.08 9.50 1.58
C ALA A 96 -33.49 8.88 1.61
N PHE A 97 -33.72 7.78 0.91
CA PHE A 97 -35.05 7.21 0.74
C PHE A 97 -35.38 6.07 1.71
N VAL A 98 -34.38 5.41 2.28
CA VAL A 98 -34.59 4.18 3.05
C VAL A 98 -34.18 4.35 4.52
N HIS A 99 -33.05 5.00 4.79
CA HIS A 99 -32.42 4.89 6.11
C HIS A 99 -32.50 6.16 6.98
N ILE A 100 -32.51 7.34 6.38
CA ILE A 100 -32.39 8.62 7.15
C ILE A 100 -33.52 8.82 8.16
N SER A 101 -34.72 8.34 7.85
CA SER A 101 -35.89 8.43 8.71
C SER A 101 -35.84 7.49 9.93
N HIS A 102 -34.97 6.50 9.91
CA HIS A 102 -34.80 5.48 10.96
C HIS A 102 -33.69 5.80 11.96
N GLY A 103 -33.07 6.98 11.87
CA GLY A 103 -32.00 7.40 12.76
C GLY A 103 -30.64 6.85 12.38
N LEU A 104 -29.74 6.73 13.35
CA LEU A 104 -28.35 6.33 13.12
C LEU A 104 -28.17 4.82 13.06
N PHE A 105 -28.66 4.08 14.04
CA PHE A 105 -28.29 2.69 14.28
C PHE A 105 -28.90 1.70 13.27
N ALA A 106 -28.05 0.83 12.72
CA ALA A 106 -28.47 -0.16 11.71
C ALA A 106 -29.49 -1.17 12.24
N GLN A 107 -29.47 -1.48 13.54
CA GLN A 107 -30.45 -2.36 14.18
C GLN A 107 -31.89 -1.81 14.06
N ASP A 108 -32.03 -0.49 13.98
CA ASP A 108 -33.31 0.20 13.84
C ASP A 108 -33.59 0.57 12.37
N GLY A 109 -32.75 0.08 11.43
CA GLY A 109 -32.82 0.42 10.01
C GLY A 109 -32.10 1.71 9.61
N GLY A 110 -31.32 2.32 10.52
CA GLY A 110 -30.66 3.61 10.34
C GLY A 110 -29.50 3.58 9.34
N TRP A 111 -28.90 4.75 9.11
CA TRP A 111 -27.95 4.98 8.01
C TRP A 111 -26.48 4.65 8.33
N GLU A 112 -26.11 4.20 9.56
CA GLU A 112 -24.70 3.97 9.92
C GLU A 112 -23.98 3.02 8.97
N LEU A 113 -24.63 1.91 8.58
CA LEU A 113 -24.03 0.93 7.67
C LEU A 113 -23.79 1.52 6.28
N VAL A 114 -24.78 2.24 5.75
CA VAL A 114 -24.68 2.94 4.46
C VAL A 114 -23.57 3.99 4.50
N GLY A 115 -23.45 4.72 5.62
CA GLY A 115 -22.41 5.70 5.85
C GLY A 115 -21.01 5.09 5.90
N VAL A 116 -20.85 3.97 6.61
CA VAL A 116 -19.56 3.25 6.69
C VAL A 116 -19.15 2.69 5.32
N ILE A 117 -20.09 2.11 4.57
CA ILE A 117 -19.83 1.62 3.20
C ILE A 117 -19.38 2.79 2.33
N ALA A 118 -20.10 3.90 2.32
CA ALA A 118 -19.74 5.08 1.53
C ALA A 118 -18.38 5.65 1.92
N ALA A 119 -18.03 5.68 3.20
CA ALA A 119 -16.71 6.11 3.67
C ALA A 119 -15.59 5.20 3.17
N CYS A 120 -15.77 3.88 3.23
CA CYS A 120 -14.82 2.90 2.68
C CYS A 120 -14.65 3.08 1.16
N GLU A 121 -15.73 3.36 0.46
CA GLU A 121 -15.71 3.62 -0.99
C GLU A 121 -14.97 4.90 -1.35
N LEU A 122 -15.14 5.97 -0.56
CA LEU A 122 -14.37 7.20 -0.74
C LEU A 122 -12.86 6.96 -0.59
N VAL A 123 -12.45 6.12 0.37
CA VAL A 123 -11.05 5.72 0.51
C VAL A 123 -10.58 4.97 -0.75
N LEU A 124 -11.36 4.02 -1.27
CA LEU A 124 -11.01 3.31 -2.50
C LEU A 124 -11.02 4.23 -3.74
N ALA A 125 -11.91 5.20 -3.82
CA ALA A 125 -11.92 6.18 -4.90
C ALA A 125 -10.63 7.02 -4.91
N ALA A 126 -10.16 7.42 -3.73
CA ALA A 126 -8.94 8.21 -3.57
C ALA A 126 -7.67 7.39 -3.86
N THR A 127 -7.56 6.19 -3.26
CA THR A 127 -6.36 5.35 -3.32
C THR A 127 -6.29 4.48 -4.58
N GLY A 128 -7.44 4.12 -5.15
CA GLY A 128 -7.57 3.15 -6.24
C GLY A 128 -7.53 1.70 -5.75
N ALA A 129 -7.46 0.78 -6.71
CA ALA A 129 -7.60 -0.67 -6.49
C ALA A 129 -6.40 -1.36 -5.81
N GLY A 130 -5.27 -0.67 -5.64
CA GLY A 130 -4.02 -1.27 -5.17
C GLY A 130 -3.31 -2.12 -6.24
N ARG A 131 -2.13 -2.65 -5.89
CA ARG A 131 -1.27 -3.39 -6.84
C ARG A 131 -1.82 -4.76 -7.24
N PHE A 132 -2.65 -5.37 -6.39
CA PHE A 132 -3.29 -6.66 -6.64
C PHE A 132 -4.62 -6.49 -7.37
N SER A 133 -4.62 -5.84 -8.55
CA SER A 133 -5.83 -5.49 -9.30
C SER A 133 -5.60 -5.53 -10.80
N ILE A 134 -6.68 -5.78 -11.56
CA ILE A 134 -6.67 -5.69 -13.02
C ILE A 134 -6.35 -4.24 -13.44
N ASP A 135 -6.89 -3.24 -12.75
CA ASP A 135 -6.62 -1.82 -13.03
C ASP A 135 -5.12 -1.53 -13.01
N TYR A 136 -4.38 -2.08 -12.05
CA TYR A 136 -2.93 -1.92 -11.97
C TYR A 136 -2.20 -2.57 -13.15
N LEU A 137 -2.59 -3.80 -13.53
CA LEU A 137 -1.99 -4.51 -14.66
C LEU A 137 -2.17 -3.75 -15.98
N VAL A 138 -3.39 -3.24 -16.22
CA VAL A 138 -3.72 -2.45 -17.40
C VAL A 138 -2.92 -1.14 -17.43
N HIS A 139 -2.86 -0.46 -16.28
CA HIS A 139 -2.10 0.80 -16.18
C HIS A 139 -0.61 0.58 -16.44
N ARG A 140 -0.01 -0.44 -15.83
CA ARG A 140 1.39 -0.81 -16.05
C ARG A 140 1.68 -1.18 -17.52
N GLY A 141 0.78 -1.94 -18.15
CA GLY A 141 0.90 -2.30 -19.57
C GLY A 141 0.85 -1.08 -20.50
N ARG A 142 -0.01 -0.10 -20.20
CA ARG A 142 -0.08 1.17 -20.96
C ARG A 142 1.19 1.98 -20.80
N GLN A 143 1.75 2.08 -19.60
CA GLN A 143 3.01 2.79 -19.35
C GLN A 143 4.19 2.16 -20.10
N ALA A 144 4.30 0.83 -20.10
CA ALA A 144 5.35 0.11 -20.82
C ALA A 144 5.30 0.35 -22.33
N ARG A 145 4.10 0.48 -22.89
CA ARG A 145 3.90 0.78 -24.33
C ARG A 145 4.17 2.26 -24.67
N ALA A 146 3.98 3.16 -23.72
CA ALA A 146 4.17 4.59 -23.90
C ALA A 146 5.64 5.04 -23.77
N MET A 147 6.52 4.18 -23.22
CA MET A 147 7.95 4.47 -23.17
C MET A 147 8.52 4.32 -24.59
N PRO A 148 9.10 5.41 -25.18
CA PRO A 148 9.83 5.27 -26.42
C PRO A 148 10.96 4.24 -26.24
N PRO A 149 11.32 3.48 -27.28
CA PRO A 149 12.47 2.60 -27.21
C PRO A 149 13.65 3.44 -26.74
N THR A 150 14.26 3.01 -25.64
CA THR A 150 15.46 3.65 -25.13
C THR A 150 16.46 3.61 -26.28
N THR A 151 16.64 4.76 -26.94
CA THR A 151 17.76 4.91 -27.90
C THR A 151 18.99 4.54 -27.09
N ALA A 152 19.63 3.43 -27.44
CA ALA A 152 20.86 3.00 -26.78
C ALA A 152 21.75 4.24 -26.71
N ALA A 153 22.19 4.58 -25.50
CA ALA A 153 23.12 5.70 -25.33
C ALA A 153 24.24 5.49 -26.36
N PRO A 154 24.60 6.54 -27.13
CA PRO A 154 25.71 6.39 -28.05
C PRO A 154 26.88 5.77 -27.30
N ALA A 155 27.49 4.74 -27.91
CA ALA A 155 28.63 4.07 -27.32
C ALA A 155 29.61 5.15 -26.81
N PRO A 156 30.13 5.03 -25.58
CA PRO A 156 31.08 6.02 -25.09
C PRO A 156 32.17 6.19 -26.13
N ALA A 157 32.45 7.43 -26.48
CA ALA A 157 33.53 7.73 -27.40
C ALA A 157 34.78 6.96 -26.97
N PRO A 158 35.54 6.35 -27.90
CA PRO A 158 36.76 5.65 -27.54
C PRO A 158 37.61 6.61 -26.71
N ALA A 159 38.02 6.11 -25.53
CA ALA A 159 38.87 6.89 -24.63
C ALA A 159 40.05 7.44 -25.44
N PRO A 160 40.42 8.73 -25.29
CA PRO A 160 41.57 9.28 -25.95
C PRO A 160 42.77 8.37 -25.64
N ALA A 161 43.45 7.96 -26.70
CA ALA A 161 44.65 7.12 -26.56
C ALA A 161 45.56 7.80 -25.54
N LEU A 162 45.86 7.07 -24.47
CA LEU A 162 46.84 7.56 -23.49
C LEU A 162 48.11 7.87 -24.27
N PRO A 163 48.73 9.05 -24.07
CA PRO A 163 50.01 9.35 -24.69
C PRO A 163 51.00 8.22 -24.34
N GLU A 164 51.58 7.67 -25.36
CA GLU A 164 52.60 6.61 -25.26
C GLU A 164 53.64 7.14 -24.27
N ARG A 165 53.78 6.49 -23.11
CA ARG A 165 54.81 6.86 -22.14
C ARG A 165 56.15 6.62 -22.81
N VAL A 166 56.80 7.67 -23.21
CA VAL A 166 58.22 7.63 -23.53
C VAL A 166 58.91 7.14 -22.28
N HIS A 167 59.43 5.90 -22.34
CA HIS A 167 60.25 5.38 -21.28
C HIS A 167 61.56 6.16 -21.24
N GLU A 168 61.57 7.26 -20.48
CA GLU A 168 62.82 7.83 -20.05
C GLU A 168 63.53 6.78 -19.17
N PRO A 169 64.81 6.45 -19.41
CA PRO A 169 65.53 5.56 -18.56
C PRO A 169 65.65 6.17 -17.18
N VAL A 170 64.96 5.55 -16.20
CA VAL A 170 65.07 5.93 -14.79
C VAL A 170 66.51 5.67 -14.36
N THR A 171 67.32 6.70 -14.32
CA THR A 171 68.61 6.69 -13.60
C THR A 171 68.32 6.61 -12.10
N LEU A 172 68.45 5.43 -11.54
CA LEU A 172 68.37 5.25 -10.09
C LEU A 172 69.49 6.04 -9.43
N PRO A 173 69.14 6.94 -8.49
CA PRO A 173 70.20 7.56 -7.69
C PRO A 173 70.92 6.50 -6.87
N SER A 174 72.26 6.50 -6.92
CA SER A 174 73.11 5.65 -6.10
C SER A 174 72.72 5.79 -4.62
N GLN A 175 72.33 4.67 -4.02
CA GLN A 175 71.97 4.65 -2.59
C GLN A 175 73.19 5.01 -1.76
N PRO A 176 73.06 5.96 -0.79
CA PRO A 176 74.10 6.16 0.18
C PRO A 176 74.15 4.97 1.13
N THR A 177 75.27 4.32 1.22
CA THR A 177 75.60 3.31 2.22
C THR A 177 75.68 3.98 3.58
N ALA A 178 74.57 3.95 4.34
CA ALA A 178 74.61 4.30 5.73
C ALA A 178 75.07 3.11 6.57
N PRO A 179 75.97 3.28 7.50
CA PRO A 179 76.44 2.20 8.37
C PRO A 179 75.30 1.79 9.33
N PHE A 180 75.17 0.49 9.50
CA PHE A 180 74.32 -0.09 10.51
C PHE A 180 74.74 0.38 11.89
N GLY A 181 73.93 1.25 12.50
CA GLY A 181 74.06 1.66 13.89
C GLY A 181 73.01 0.95 14.73
N ASP A 182 73.50 0.33 15.76
CA ASP A 182 72.82 -0.55 16.70
C ASP A 182 71.49 0.00 17.32
N GLY A 183 70.50 -0.83 17.25
CA GLY A 183 69.55 -1.10 18.33
C GLY A 183 68.83 0.07 19.04
N GLN A 184 68.01 0.87 18.39
CA GLN A 184 67.14 1.83 19.13
C GLN A 184 65.74 1.99 18.61
N TRP A 185 65.08 0.89 18.22
CA TRP A 185 63.67 0.91 17.83
C TRP A 185 62.68 0.39 18.86
N LEU A 186 63.12 0.27 20.14
CA LEU A 186 62.25 -0.20 21.23
C LEU A 186 62.15 0.84 22.35
N ARG A 187 61.59 2.03 22.09
CA ARG A 187 60.93 2.88 23.11
C ARG A 187 59.83 3.68 22.47
N GLY A 188 58.64 3.22 22.54
CA GLY A 188 57.52 3.64 23.38
C GLY A 188 57.00 5.04 23.10
N GLY A 189 56.07 5.21 22.13
CA GLY A 189 55.11 6.29 22.18
C GLY A 189 53.99 5.94 23.16
N PRO A 190 53.28 6.91 23.78
CA PRO A 190 52.29 6.68 24.84
C PRO A 190 51.03 6.01 24.23
N GLY A 191 50.93 4.70 24.43
CA GLY A 191 49.78 3.91 24.15
C GLY A 191 48.74 4.07 25.22
N GLY A 192 47.56 4.49 24.85
CA GLY A 192 46.39 4.32 25.69
C GLY A 192 46.04 2.85 25.89
N PRO A 193 45.33 2.48 26.98
CA PRO A 193 45.12 1.09 27.36
C PRO A 193 44.28 0.34 26.31
N MET A 194 44.75 -0.86 25.93
CA MET A 194 44.02 -1.83 25.15
C MET A 194 42.71 -2.17 25.88
N ARG A 195 41.56 -1.94 25.22
CA ARG A 195 40.28 -2.50 25.63
C ARG A 195 40.31 -4.02 25.45
N GLN A 196 40.04 -4.75 26.53
CA GLN A 196 39.85 -6.18 26.49
C GLN A 196 38.54 -6.55 25.75
N PRO A 197 38.47 -7.66 25.04
CA PRO A 197 37.25 -8.13 24.37
C PRO A 197 36.31 -8.76 25.42
N GLY A 198 35.40 -7.95 25.97
CA GLY A 198 34.44 -8.43 27.00
C GLY A 198 33.45 -7.39 27.49
N ASP A 199 33.67 -6.10 27.28
CA ASP A 199 32.75 -5.05 27.69
C ASP A 199 31.61 -4.90 26.65
N ARG A 200 30.49 -5.63 26.91
CA ARG A 200 29.24 -5.41 26.21
C ARG A 200 28.59 -4.16 26.80
N ASP A 201 28.49 -3.13 25.99
CA ASP A 201 27.68 -1.96 26.24
C ASP A 201 26.25 -2.41 26.59
N GLN A 202 25.86 -2.22 27.85
CA GLN A 202 24.48 -2.38 28.29
C GLN A 202 23.66 -1.21 27.70
N THR A 203 22.85 -1.51 26.72
CA THR A 203 21.85 -0.59 26.20
C THR A 203 20.78 -0.30 27.26
N PRO A 204 20.21 0.93 27.34
CA PRO A 204 19.29 1.36 28.40
C PRO A 204 17.87 0.77 28.31
N PHE A 205 17.68 -0.39 27.63
CA PHE A 205 16.37 -1.01 27.42
C PHE A 205 16.06 -2.25 28.28
N ASP A 206 16.96 -2.65 29.19
CA ASP A 206 16.74 -3.79 30.10
C ASP A 206 16.18 -3.36 31.47
N LYS A 207 15.08 -2.61 31.49
CA LYS A 207 14.25 -2.48 32.68
C LYS A 207 13.07 -3.43 32.60
N PRO A 208 12.88 -4.37 33.54
CA PRO A 208 11.70 -5.23 33.56
C PRO A 208 10.45 -4.38 33.82
N ILE A 209 9.44 -4.57 32.96
CA ILE A 209 8.11 -3.96 33.10
C ILE A 209 7.49 -4.55 34.37
N SER A 210 7.29 -3.73 35.39
CA SER A 210 6.58 -4.08 36.61
C SER A 210 5.11 -4.39 36.28
N ALA A 211 4.64 -5.57 36.78
CA ALA A 211 3.27 -6.03 36.62
C ALA A 211 2.25 -5.04 37.22
N PRO A 212 1.06 -4.87 36.58
CA PRO A 212 0.01 -4.00 37.09
C PRO A 212 -0.59 -4.55 38.40
N ARG A 213 -0.84 -3.65 39.35
CA ARG A 213 -1.49 -4.00 40.64
C ARG A 213 -2.96 -4.39 40.40
N PRO A 214 -3.48 -5.39 41.12
CA PRO A 214 -4.88 -5.76 41.04
C PRO A 214 -5.78 -4.64 41.61
N SER A 215 -6.91 -4.40 40.95
CA SER A 215 -7.94 -3.46 41.37
C SER A 215 -8.64 -3.90 42.65
N PRO A 216 -9.06 -2.98 43.54
CA PRO A 216 -9.83 -3.33 44.74
C PRO A 216 -11.26 -3.76 44.37
N LYS A 217 -11.74 -4.83 45.05
CA LYS A 217 -13.12 -5.32 44.91
C LYS A 217 -14.11 -4.29 45.46
N PRO A 218 -15.27 -4.07 44.77
CA PRO A 218 -16.36 -3.26 45.33
C PRO A 218 -17.01 -3.96 46.50
N ARG A 219 -17.40 -3.15 47.50
CA ARG A 219 -18.24 -3.57 48.65
C ARG A 219 -19.70 -3.61 48.23
#